data_96f752a598450dec2277713095600737
#
_entry.id   96f752a598450dec2277713095600737
#
_cell.length_a   1.000
_cell.length_b   1.000
_cell.length_c   1.000
_cell.angle_alpha   90.00
_cell.angle_beta   90.00
_cell.angle_gamma   90.00
#
_symmetry.space_group_name_H-M   'P 1'
#
loop_
_entity.id
_entity.type
_entity.pdbx_description
1 polymer ?
#
loop_
_entity_poly.entity_id
_entity_poly.type
_entity_poly.pdbx_seq_one_letter_code
_entity_poly.pdbx_strand_id
1 'polypeptide(L)'
;IKGKRQNPFMRYLKLSFGSNNGKNEQPKPVTPQQLTIDRKQTYILRDENGVKNYKVADCCCPIPGDDVLGYVEDDETVVVHKRECPVAMRLKSSFGPRLVSTQWEASESLSFPAKIEIQGIDRIGILNEITRVISNELIIDMRGLTIKANEGVFTGTVNIMVHDTRVVESVSYTHLRAH
;
A
#
# COMPACT_ATOMS: atom_id res chain seq x y z
N ILE A 1 30.76 9.97 -48.10
CA ILE A 1 29.79 8.87 -48.20
C ILE A 1 29.02 8.84 -46.88
N LYS A 2 27.76 9.40 -46.90
CA LYS A 2 26.87 9.47 -45.72
C LYS A 2 26.00 8.22 -45.66
N GLY A 3 26.26 7.35 -44.68
CA GLY A 3 25.40 6.23 -44.35
C GLY A 3 24.20 6.67 -43.50
N LYS A 4 22.99 6.56 -44.06
CA LYS A 4 21.75 6.74 -43.33
C LYS A 4 21.55 5.58 -42.36
N ARG A 5 21.56 5.83 -41.04
CA ARG A 5 21.06 4.91 -40.03
C ARG A 5 19.54 4.76 -40.17
N GLN A 6 19.08 3.62 -40.60
CA GLN A 6 17.67 3.25 -40.59
C GLN A 6 17.26 2.77 -39.18
N ASN A 7 16.18 3.36 -38.69
CA ASN A 7 15.60 3.08 -37.40
C ASN A 7 14.88 1.71 -37.42
N PRO A 8 15.17 0.75 -36.55
CA PRO A 8 14.62 -0.63 -36.64
C PRO A 8 13.14 -0.74 -36.24
N PHE A 9 12.49 0.35 -35.85
CA PHE A 9 11.11 0.35 -35.34
C PHE A 9 10.01 0.35 -36.42
N MET A 10 10.37 0.49 -37.70
CA MET A 10 9.40 0.55 -38.81
C MET A 10 9.13 -0.77 -39.54
N ARG A 11 9.49 -1.92 -38.96
CA ARG A 11 9.39 -3.22 -39.66
C ARG A 11 8.13 -4.03 -39.37
N TYR A 12 7.20 -3.53 -38.57
CA TYR A 12 6.01 -4.30 -38.16
C TYR A 12 4.66 -3.74 -38.59
N LEU A 13 4.63 -2.79 -39.53
CA LEU A 13 3.38 -2.31 -40.12
C LEU A 13 3.26 -2.72 -41.59
N LYS A 14 3.08 -4.03 -41.86
CA LYS A 14 2.47 -4.51 -43.08
C LYS A 14 0.98 -4.70 -42.81
N LEU A 15 0.18 -3.66 -43.05
CA LEU A 15 -1.27 -3.76 -43.14
C LEU A 15 -1.62 -4.46 -44.45
N SER A 16 -2.13 -5.69 -44.36
CA SER A 16 -2.79 -6.38 -45.46
C SER A 16 -4.18 -5.77 -45.64
N PHE A 17 -4.39 -5.02 -46.71
CA PHE A 17 -5.73 -4.66 -47.16
C PHE A 17 -6.35 -5.87 -47.85
N GLY A 18 -7.13 -6.65 -47.12
CA GLY A 18 -8.08 -7.60 -47.68
C GLY A 18 -9.43 -6.91 -47.82
N SER A 19 -9.84 -6.65 -49.03
CA SER A 19 -11.19 -6.19 -49.37
C SER A 19 -12.19 -7.29 -49.02
N ASN A 20 -13.04 -7.08 -47.99
CA ASN A 20 -14.25 -7.85 -47.84
C ASN A 20 -15.41 -6.92 -47.44
N ASN A 21 -16.36 -6.91 -48.30
CA ASN A 21 -17.66 -6.23 -48.20
C ASN A 21 -18.46 -6.83 -47.04
N GLY A 22 -18.47 -6.19 -45.90
CA GLY A 22 -19.28 -6.59 -44.72
C GLY A 22 -19.68 -5.35 -43.94
N LYS A 23 -20.97 -5.17 -43.83
CA LYS A 23 -21.76 -4.11 -43.21
C LYS A 23 -21.04 -3.32 -42.12
N ASN A 24 -20.97 -1.99 -42.28
CA ASN A 24 -20.60 -1.00 -41.30
C ASN A 24 -21.49 -1.12 -40.04
N GLU A 25 -21.10 -1.92 -39.08
CA GLU A 25 -21.48 -1.69 -37.69
C GLU A 25 -20.42 -0.76 -37.10
N GLN A 26 -20.77 0.50 -36.98
CA GLN A 26 -20.00 1.46 -36.21
C GLN A 26 -19.90 0.91 -34.79
N PRO A 27 -18.68 0.84 -34.16
CA PRO A 27 -18.59 0.52 -32.75
C PRO A 27 -19.39 1.60 -32.01
N LYS A 28 -20.44 1.17 -31.31
CA LYS A 28 -21.21 2.02 -30.41
C LYS A 28 -20.20 2.63 -29.43
N PRO A 29 -20.27 3.96 -29.14
CA PRO A 29 -19.44 4.55 -28.10
C PRO A 29 -19.74 3.78 -26.82
N VAL A 30 -18.70 3.16 -26.25
CA VAL A 30 -18.78 2.53 -24.94
C VAL A 30 -18.97 3.68 -23.96
N THR A 31 -20.21 3.93 -23.58
CA THR A 31 -20.54 4.84 -22.49
C THR A 31 -19.81 4.30 -21.27
N PRO A 32 -19.00 5.10 -20.56
CA PRO A 32 -18.40 4.67 -19.33
C PRO A 32 -19.53 4.18 -18.42
N GLN A 33 -19.54 2.89 -18.12
CA GLN A 33 -20.51 2.35 -17.17
C GLN A 33 -20.22 3.09 -15.87
N GLN A 34 -21.14 3.98 -15.49
CA GLN A 34 -21.13 4.60 -14.18
C GLN A 34 -21.27 3.46 -13.18
N LEU A 35 -20.14 3.08 -12.56
CA LEU A 35 -20.15 2.20 -11.41
C LEU A 35 -21.08 2.84 -10.37
N THR A 36 -22.27 2.31 -10.21
CA THR A 36 -23.21 2.69 -9.15
C THR A 36 -22.77 2.02 -7.87
N ILE A 37 -21.71 2.59 -7.27
CA ILE A 37 -21.24 2.14 -5.97
C ILE A 37 -22.27 2.58 -4.93
N ASP A 38 -22.91 1.61 -4.31
CA ASP A 38 -23.84 1.89 -3.21
C ASP A 38 -23.06 2.42 -2.00
N ARG A 39 -23.07 3.74 -1.81
CA ARG A 39 -22.38 4.41 -0.69
C ARG A 39 -22.93 4.03 0.69
N LYS A 40 -24.07 3.37 0.76
CA LYS A 40 -24.65 2.88 2.02
C LYS A 40 -24.05 1.54 2.43
N GLN A 41 -23.42 0.83 1.51
CA GLN A 41 -22.82 -0.47 1.77
C GLN A 41 -21.34 -0.30 2.13
N THR A 42 -20.96 -0.80 3.30
CA THR A 42 -19.57 -0.86 3.72
C THR A 42 -18.87 -2.01 2.99
N TYR A 43 -17.78 -1.70 2.31
CA TYR A 43 -16.96 -2.70 1.63
C TYR A 43 -16.06 -3.41 2.63
N ILE A 44 -16.23 -4.72 2.77
CA ILE A 44 -15.42 -5.52 3.70
C ILE A 44 -14.13 -5.95 3.00
N LEU A 45 -13.00 -5.57 3.60
CA LEU A 45 -11.66 -5.90 3.12
C LEU A 45 -11.32 -7.32 3.57
N ARG A 46 -11.17 -8.22 2.60
CA ARG A 46 -10.91 -9.64 2.82
C ARG A 46 -9.61 -10.07 2.16
N ASP A 47 -8.95 -11.00 2.80
CA ASP A 47 -7.86 -11.76 2.20
C ASP A 47 -8.19 -13.26 2.38
N GLU A 48 -8.64 -13.88 1.32
CA GLU A 48 -8.98 -15.30 1.30
C GLU A 48 -7.89 -16.06 0.55
N ASN A 49 -7.14 -16.90 1.26
CA ASN A 49 -6.07 -17.74 0.68
C ASN A 49 -5.00 -16.96 -0.09
N GLY A 50 -4.66 -15.74 0.36
CA GLY A 50 -3.69 -14.85 -0.30
C GLY A 50 -4.27 -14.06 -1.48
N VAL A 51 -5.58 -14.18 -1.74
CA VAL A 51 -6.28 -13.38 -2.74
C VAL A 51 -7.01 -12.24 -2.03
N LYS A 52 -6.52 -11.02 -2.24
CA LYS A 52 -7.11 -9.80 -1.67
C LYS A 52 -8.16 -9.23 -2.61
N ASN A 53 -9.31 -8.86 -2.05
CA ASN A 53 -10.33 -8.10 -2.77
C ASN A 53 -10.04 -6.58 -2.78
N TYR A 54 -8.85 -6.18 -2.36
CA TYR A 54 -8.41 -4.79 -2.27
C TYR A 54 -6.91 -4.67 -2.56
N LYS A 55 -6.47 -3.45 -2.82
CA LYS A 55 -5.06 -3.06 -2.94
C LYS A 55 -4.71 -2.06 -1.85
N VAL A 56 -3.56 -2.22 -1.23
CA VAL A 56 -3.04 -1.27 -0.23
C VAL A 56 -2.37 -0.11 -0.96
N ALA A 57 -2.70 1.12 -0.58
CA ALA A 57 -2.08 2.31 -1.15
C ALA A 57 -0.65 2.49 -0.62
N ASP A 58 0.32 2.62 -1.54
CA ASP A 58 1.75 2.76 -1.21
C ASP A 58 2.08 4.07 -0.46
N CYS A 59 1.23 5.10 -0.61
CA CYS A 59 1.46 6.42 0.00
C CYS A 59 1.24 6.45 1.52
N CYS A 60 0.50 5.51 2.09
CA CYS A 60 0.17 5.48 3.52
C CYS A 60 0.15 4.09 4.14
N CYS A 61 0.28 3.02 3.33
CA CYS A 61 0.40 1.63 3.77
C CYS A 61 -0.52 1.27 4.94
N PRO A 62 -1.87 1.36 4.78
CA PRO A 62 -2.80 1.03 5.84
C PRO A 62 -2.71 -0.43 6.25
N ILE A 63 -2.87 -0.69 7.55
CA ILE A 63 -2.91 -2.03 8.15
C ILE A 63 -4.23 -2.23 8.91
N PRO A 64 -4.64 -3.46 9.23
CA PRO A 64 -5.82 -3.71 10.03
C PRO A 64 -5.79 -2.95 11.37
N GLY A 65 -6.92 -2.32 11.70
CA GLY A 65 -7.04 -1.41 12.85
C GLY A 65 -6.93 0.07 12.49
N ASP A 66 -6.29 0.42 11.36
CA ASP A 66 -6.32 1.81 10.86
C ASP A 66 -7.75 2.20 10.43
N ASP A 67 -8.11 3.46 10.65
CA ASP A 67 -9.32 4.04 10.06
C ASP A 67 -9.09 4.31 8.57
N VAL A 68 -9.84 3.61 7.73
CA VAL A 68 -9.59 3.55 6.30
C VAL A 68 -10.78 3.97 5.46
N LEU A 69 -10.50 4.31 4.20
CA LEU A 69 -11.48 4.49 3.15
C LEU A 69 -10.97 3.84 1.85
N GLY A 70 -11.89 3.35 1.04
CA GLY A 70 -11.60 2.78 -0.27
C GLY A 70 -11.84 3.80 -1.39
N TYR A 71 -10.96 3.78 -2.37
CA TYR A 71 -11.14 4.44 -3.67
C TYR A 71 -11.28 3.39 -4.75
N VAL A 72 -12.34 3.45 -5.53
CA VAL A 72 -12.60 2.50 -6.61
C VAL A 72 -11.97 3.01 -7.90
N GLU A 73 -11.00 2.27 -8.43
CA GLU A 73 -10.34 2.53 -9.71
C GLU A 73 -11.27 2.18 -10.90
N ASP A 74 -10.83 2.49 -12.12
CA ASP A 74 -11.63 2.24 -13.33
C ASP A 74 -11.81 0.75 -13.64
N ASP A 75 -10.92 -0.10 -13.14
CA ASP A 75 -10.94 -1.56 -13.22
C ASP A 75 -11.72 -2.24 -12.09
N GLU A 76 -12.50 -1.46 -11.31
CA GLU A 76 -13.26 -1.92 -10.15
C GLU A 76 -12.38 -2.34 -8.94
N THR A 77 -11.07 -2.16 -9.00
CA THR A 77 -10.18 -2.41 -7.87
C THR A 77 -10.40 -1.37 -6.76
N VAL A 78 -10.56 -1.84 -5.53
CA VAL A 78 -10.66 -0.96 -4.36
C VAL A 78 -9.26 -0.71 -3.79
N VAL A 79 -8.77 0.52 -3.92
CA VAL A 79 -7.50 0.94 -3.31
C VAL A 79 -7.78 1.55 -1.94
N VAL A 80 -7.17 0.98 -0.91
CA VAL A 80 -7.42 1.35 0.49
C VAL A 80 -6.38 2.35 0.98
N HIS A 81 -6.86 3.45 1.52
CA HIS A 81 -6.05 4.51 2.12
C HIS A 81 -6.40 4.71 3.60
N LYS A 82 -5.44 5.17 4.41
CA LYS A 82 -5.78 5.76 5.71
C LYS A 82 -6.63 7.00 5.50
N ARG A 83 -7.63 7.21 6.35
CA ARG A 83 -8.55 8.35 6.22
C ARG A 83 -7.84 9.70 6.29
N GLU A 84 -6.77 9.79 7.07
CA GLU A 84 -5.94 10.99 7.23
C GLU A 84 -4.89 11.18 6.12
N CYS A 85 -4.79 10.27 5.18
CA CYS A 85 -3.81 10.35 4.10
C CYS A 85 -4.05 11.59 3.22
N PRO A 86 -3.04 12.43 2.95
CA PRO A 86 -3.20 13.60 2.07
C PRO A 86 -3.69 13.25 0.66
N VAL A 87 -3.34 12.08 0.14
CA VAL A 87 -3.85 11.58 -1.15
C VAL A 87 -5.33 11.25 -1.03
N ALA A 88 -5.75 10.56 0.04
CA ALA A 88 -7.15 10.25 0.29
C ALA A 88 -8.02 11.51 0.42
N MET A 89 -7.51 12.54 1.10
CA MET A 89 -8.22 13.82 1.22
C MET A 89 -8.41 14.51 -0.13
N ARG A 90 -7.41 14.47 -1.02
CA ARG A 90 -7.53 14.98 -2.38
C ARG A 90 -8.53 14.17 -3.22
N LEU A 91 -8.48 12.84 -3.13
CA LEU A 91 -9.44 11.96 -3.81
C LEU A 91 -10.87 12.25 -3.35
N LYS A 92 -11.07 12.49 -2.06
CA LYS A 92 -12.37 12.87 -1.50
C LYS A 92 -12.90 14.16 -2.10
N SER A 93 -12.06 15.16 -2.31
CA SER A 93 -12.45 16.45 -2.87
C SER A 93 -12.76 16.38 -4.37
N SER A 94 -12.01 15.56 -5.14
CA SER A 94 -12.10 15.52 -6.59
C SER A 94 -12.99 14.41 -7.12
N PHE A 95 -13.04 13.26 -6.43
CA PHE A 95 -13.68 12.02 -6.90
C PHE A 95 -14.58 11.40 -5.83
N GLY A 96 -15.27 12.21 -5.05
CA GLY A 96 -16.16 11.76 -3.98
C GLY A 96 -17.13 10.62 -4.35
N PRO A 97 -17.70 10.55 -5.57
CA PRO A 97 -18.55 9.42 -6.03
C PRO A 97 -17.87 8.06 -6.06
N ARG A 98 -16.55 8.01 -6.15
CA ARG A 98 -15.76 6.78 -6.19
C ARG A 98 -15.27 6.31 -4.84
N LEU A 99 -15.58 7.03 -3.78
CA LEU A 99 -15.19 6.63 -2.43
C LEU A 99 -16.23 5.74 -1.80
N VAL A 100 -15.74 4.66 -1.19
CA VAL A 100 -16.55 3.70 -0.43
C VAL A 100 -16.07 3.65 1.01
N SER A 101 -17.03 3.49 1.93
CA SER A 101 -16.70 3.14 3.31
C SER A 101 -16.12 1.74 3.33
N THR A 102 -15.02 1.55 4.03
CA THR A 102 -14.34 0.25 4.12
C THR A 102 -14.15 -0.16 5.56
N GLN A 103 -14.15 -1.46 5.80
CA GLN A 103 -13.88 -2.05 7.11
C GLN A 103 -13.02 -3.30 6.92
N TRP A 104 -12.02 -3.46 7.79
CA TRP A 104 -11.21 -4.65 7.84
C TRP A 104 -12.03 -5.84 8.36
N GLU A 105 -11.95 -6.96 7.67
CA GLU A 105 -12.37 -8.23 8.24
C GLU A 105 -11.35 -8.66 9.29
N ALA A 106 -11.81 -9.11 10.44
CA ALA A 106 -10.93 -9.61 11.48
C ALA A 106 -10.22 -10.88 11.01
N SER A 107 -8.93 -10.79 10.75
CA SER A 107 -8.09 -11.94 10.36
C SER A 107 -6.77 -11.87 11.11
N GLU A 108 -6.53 -12.86 11.97
CA GLU A 108 -5.27 -12.98 12.71
C GLU A 108 -4.14 -13.63 11.87
N SER A 109 -4.47 -14.13 10.68
CA SER A 109 -3.52 -14.89 9.86
C SER A 109 -2.63 -14.03 8.96
N LEU A 110 -2.93 -12.73 8.81
CA LEU A 110 -2.22 -11.84 7.90
C LEU A 110 -1.17 -11.02 8.63
N SER A 111 -0.02 -10.86 7.98
CA SER A 111 1.06 -9.99 8.44
C SER A 111 1.28 -8.85 7.46
N PHE A 112 1.41 -7.64 8.00
CA PHE A 112 1.60 -6.40 7.23
C PHE A 112 2.92 -5.76 7.60
N PRO A 113 3.67 -5.21 6.64
CA PRO A 113 4.89 -4.49 6.94
C PRO A 113 4.56 -3.15 7.61
N ALA A 114 5.21 -2.89 8.74
CA ALA A 114 5.18 -1.62 9.43
C ALA A 114 6.60 -1.10 9.65
N LYS A 115 6.75 0.21 9.63
CA LYS A 115 7.99 0.91 9.87
C LYS A 115 7.85 1.74 11.14
N ILE A 116 8.77 1.54 12.08
CA ILE A 116 8.83 2.29 13.34
C ILE A 116 10.10 3.13 13.33
N GLU A 117 9.98 4.40 13.67
CA GLU A 117 11.10 5.27 13.89
C GLU A 117 11.43 5.29 15.38
N ILE A 118 12.69 5.14 15.72
CA ILE A 118 13.20 5.09 17.08
C ILE A 118 14.27 6.17 17.29
N GLN A 119 14.29 6.73 18.48
CA GLN A 119 15.29 7.72 18.88
C GLN A 119 15.62 7.54 20.37
N GLY A 120 16.87 7.75 20.73
CA GLY A 120 17.29 7.66 22.12
C GLY A 120 18.75 8.06 22.33
N ILE A 121 19.22 7.89 23.59
CA ILE A 121 20.60 8.13 23.96
C ILE A 121 21.46 6.96 23.46
N ASP A 122 22.53 7.28 22.72
CA ASP A 122 23.50 6.27 22.29
C ASP A 122 24.30 5.73 23.42
N ARG A 123 24.38 4.42 23.55
CA ARG A 123 25.17 3.71 24.57
C ARG A 123 25.54 2.31 24.11
N ILE A 124 26.58 1.78 24.69
CA ILE A 124 27.02 0.41 24.44
C ILE A 124 25.86 -0.56 24.74
N GLY A 125 25.57 -1.46 23.81
CA GLY A 125 24.53 -2.49 23.97
C GLY A 125 23.13 -2.08 23.56
N ILE A 126 22.88 -0.84 23.13
CA ILE A 126 21.53 -0.36 22.74
C ILE A 126 20.90 -1.21 21.61
N LEU A 127 21.67 -1.64 20.63
CA LEU A 127 21.21 -2.52 19.55
C LEU A 127 20.71 -3.86 20.07
N ASN A 128 21.46 -4.46 21.00
CA ASN A 128 21.10 -5.74 21.61
C ASN A 128 19.80 -5.60 22.42
N GLU A 129 19.64 -4.49 23.14
CA GLU A 129 18.43 -4.22 23.92
C GLU A 129 17.21 -4.03 23.02
N ILE A 130 17.31 -3.25 21.94
CA ILE A 130 16.23 -3.05 20.96
C ILE A 130 15.81 -4.40 20.36
N THR A 131 16.77 -5.19 19.89
CA THR A 131 16.46 -6.48 19.27
C THR A 131 15.85 -7.46 20.27
N ARG A 132 16.35 -7.49 21.53
CA ARG A 132 15.80 -8.33 22.58
C ARG A 132 14.36 -7.97 22.90
N VAL A 133 14.05 -6.70 23.06
CA VAL A 133 12.69 -6.22 23.37
C VAL A 133 11.73 -6.59 22.22
N ILE A 134 12.07 -6.25 20.99
CA ILE A 134 11.16 -6.47 19.85
C ILE A 134 10.98 -7.96 19.56
N SER A 135 12.06 -8.74 19.49
CA SER A 135 12.00 -10.13 19.06
C SER A 135 11.67 -11.10 20.18
N ASN A 136 12.14 -10.86 21.42
CA ASN A 136 11.98 -11.82 22.51
C ASN A 136 10.86 -11.45 23.48
N GLU A 137 10.67 -10.17 23.81
CA GLU A 137 9.63 -9.75 24.76
C GLU A 137 8.29 -9.55 24.07
N LEU A 138 8.29 -8.87 22.89
CA LEU A 138 7.09 -8.60 22.14
C LEU A 138 6.77 -9.69 21.11
N ILE A 139 7.71 -10.60 20.84
CA ILE A 139 7.58 -11.71 19.89
C ILE A 139 7.15 -11.20 18.49
N ILE A 140 7.75 -10.09 18.06
CA ILE A 140 7.45 -9.47 16.77
C ILE A 140 8.55 -9.84 15.76
N ASP A 141 8.13 -10.23 14.56
CA ASP A 141 9.04 -10.54 13.44
C ASP A 141 9.68 -9.25 12.91
N MET A 142 10.98 -9.08 13.19
CA MET A 142 11.76 -7.93 12.74
C MET A 142 12.46 -8.26 11.43
N ARG A 143 12.19 -7.48 10.38
CA ARG A 143 12.75 -7.65 9.04
C ARG A 143 14.01 -6.83 8.79
N GLY A 144 14.19 -5.77 9.55
CA GLY A 144 15.37 -4.93 9.41
C GLY A 144 15.48 -3.88 10.49
N LEU A 145 16.70 -3.49 10.80
CA LEU A 145 17.03 -2.44 11.75
C LEU A 145 18.14 -1.58 11.15
N THR A 146 17.91 -0.28 11.11
CA THR A 146 18.90 0.72 10.71
C THR A 146 19.07 1.72 11.86
N ILE A 147 20.30 1.93 12.30
CA ILE A 147 20.61 2.90 13.35
C ILE A 147 21.76 3.80 12.88
N LYS A 148 21.63 5.08 13.20
CA LYS A 148 22.68 6.10 13.02
C LYS A 148 22.86 6.79 14.36
N ALA A 149 24.09 6.82 14.86
CA ALA A 149 24.45 7.52 16.07
C ALA A 149 25.24 8.79 15.72
N ASN A 150 24.89 9.90 16.37
CA ASN A 150 25.57 11.17 16.25
C ASN A 150 25.46 11.94 17.57
N GLU A 151 26.59 12.47 18.06
CA GLU A 151 26.65 13.34 19.26
C GLU A 151 25.94 12.76 20.51
N GLY A 152 26.05 11.45 20.72
CA GLY A 152 25.47 10.78 21.89
C GLY A 152 23.99 10.48 21.81
N VAL A 153 23.37 10.72 20.64
CA VAL A 153 21.98 10.36 20.33
C VAL A 153 21.95 9.40 19.16
N PHE A 154 21.13 8.38 19.23
CA PHE A 154 20.83 7.55 18.06
C PHE A 154 19.46 7.86 17.50
N THR A 155 19.34 7.74 16.19
CA THR A 155 18.08 7.68 15.46
C THR A 155 18.07 6.41 14.61
N GLY A 156 16.93 5.81 14.43
CA GLY A 156 16.86 4.57 13.66
C GLY A 156 15.48 4.25 13.14
N THR A 157 15.45 3.20 12.36
CA THR A 157 14.23 2.66 11.75
C THR A 157 14.21 1.16 11.96
N VAL A 158 13.08 0.65 12.43
CA VAL A 158 12.81 -0.78 12.56
C VAL A 158 11.69 -1.15 11.58
N ASN A 159 11.96 -2.10 10.71
CA ASN A 159 10.95 -2.70 9.85
C ASN A 159 10.47 -3.99 10.49
N ILE A 160 9.19 -4.09 10.77
CA ILE A 160 8.55 -5.23 11.45
C ILE A 160 7.38 -5.76 10.63
N MET A 161 6.97 -6.98 10.93
CA MET A 161 5.71 -7.54 10.45
C MET A 161 4.70 -7.57 11.59
N VAL A 162 3.53 -7.01 11.37
CA VAL A 162 2.47 -6.89 12.39
C VAL A 162 1.14 -7.39 11.84
N HIS A 163 0.25 -7.84 12.72
CA HIS A 163 -1.09 -8.28 12.34
C HIS A 163 -2.10 -7.14 12.37
N ASP A 164 -1.92 -6.19 13.28
CA ASP A 164 -2.79 -5.01 13.42
C ASP A 164 -2.07 -3.85 14.13
N THR A 165 -2.78 -2.73 14.29
CA THR A 165 -2.27 -1.52 14.97
C THR A 165 -1.98 -1.72 16.45
N ARG A 166 -2.63 -2.67 17.14
CA ARG A 166 -2.39 -2.93 18.58
C ARG A 166 -0.96 -3.38 18.83
N VAL A 167 -0.40 -4.15 17.88
CA VAL A 167 1.00 -4.58 17.94
C VAL A 167 1.95 -3.39 17.82
N VAL A 168 1.65 -2.46 16.90
CA VAL A 168 2.45 -1.22 16.73
C VAL A 168 2.37 -0.34 17.97
N GLU A 169 1.20 -0.20 18.56
CA GLU A 169 1.01 0.54 19.82
C GLU A 169 1.82 -0.07 20.97
N SER A 170 1.83 -1.40 21.11
CA SER A 170 2.58 -2.08 22.16
C SER A 170 4.09 -1.78 22.06
N VAL A 171 4.64 -1.70 20.85
CA VAL A 171 6.04 -1.30 20.63
C VAL A 171 6.26 0.16 21.01
N SER A 172 5.34 1.04 20.66
CA SER A 172 5.44 2.48 20.91
C SER A 172 5.43 2.82 22.41
N TYR A 173 4.75 2.03 23.23
CA TYR A 173 4.71 2.19 24.70
C TYR A 173 5.87 1.50 25.42
N THR A 174 6.69 0.74 24.72
CA THR A 174 7.85 0.06 25.32
C THR A 174 8.98 1.05 25.53
N HIS A 175 9.10 1.62 26.72
CA HIS A 175 10.26 2.42 27.10
C HIS A 175 11.45 1.50 27.37
N LEU A 176 12.53 1.65 26.60
CA LEU A 176 13.82 1.04 26.90
C LEU A 176 14.31 1.61 28.23
N ARG A 177 14.28 0.81 29.29
CA ARG A 177 14.73 1.24 30.63
C ARG A 177 16.19 1.65 30.56
N ALA A 178 16.48 2.90 30.91
CA ALA A 178 17.82 3.34 31.20
C ALA A 178 18.24 2.72 32.56
N HIS A 179 19.24 1.87 32.54
CA HIS A 179 19.99 1.44 33.71
C HIS A 179 21.28 2.23 33.81
#